data_0c97c7f148a6d1091df44f9727e5c221
#
_entry.id   0c97c7f148a6d1091df44f9727e5c221
#
_cell.length_a   1.000
_cell.length_b   1.000
_cell.length_c   1.000
_cell.angle_alpha   90.00
_cell.angle_beta   90.00
_cell.angle_gamma   90.00
#
_symmetry.space_group_name_H-M   'P 1'
#
loop_
_entity.id
_entity.type
_entity.pdbx_description
1 polymer ?
#
loop_
_entity_poly.entity_id
_entity_poly.type
_entity_poly.pdbx_seq_one_letter_code
_entity_poly.pdbx_strand_id
1 'polypeptide(L)'
;MTSKSMLNRLPPFILYSLSYLLLWEWLLPLQKLDLIRDINVFLFYIVFTFVVNIFSIRFIWKILIQFVFISLILTYGYYSVESFLTGSWLVLFWEDSLTGIAAVWNQQWVAVPNSFATAFFLLLLWSIMYLFNVWIIQRKSLFFFFISSILFIAILDTFTPYDGDMAIIRIFVLGLFIMGCLHFYRLSDIEHIVMEWKDLLRWVLPLVGMIAFSAIIGLLA
;
A
#
# COMPACT_ATOMS: atom_id res chain seq x y z
N MET A 1 -19.35 14.03 -21.62
CA MET A 1 -18.58 12.91 -20.98
C MET A 1 -19.58 11.81 -20.75
N THR A 2 -19.58 10.79 -21.61
CA THR A 2 -20.61 9.75 -21.68
C THR A 2 -20.45 8.74 -20.53
N SER A 3 -21.58 8.29 -19.97
CA SER A 3 -21.72 7.24 -18.94
C SER A 3 -20.79 6.02 -19.16
N LYS A 4 -20.46 5.69 -20.39
CA LYS A 4 -19.51 4.61 -20.76
C LYS A 4 -18.08 4.84 -20.25
N SER A 5 -17.62 6.08 -20.06
CA SER A 5 -16.26 6.36 -19.59
C SER A 5 -16.11 6.18 -18.07
N MET A 6 -17.19 6.30 -17.31
CA MET A 6 -17.18 6.07 -15.86
C MET A 6 -17.23 4.57 -15.51
N LEU A 7 -18.02 3.77 -16.26
CA LEU A 7 -18.11 2.33 -16.01
C LEU A 7 -16.77 1.60 -16.24
N ASN A 8 -15.96 2.05 -17.19
CA ASN A 8 -14.61 1.49 -17.40
C ASN A 8 -13.59 1.85 -16.29
N ARG A 9 -13.94 2.76 -15.34
CA ARG A 9 -13.06 3.16 -14.23
C ARG A 9 -13.41 2.50 -12.90
N LEU A 10 -14.59 1.92 -12.77
CA LEU A 10 -15.05 1.27 -11.52
C LEU A 10 -14.18 0.06 -11.10
N PRO A 11 -13.75 -0.85 -12.01
CA PRO A 11 -12.89 -1.96 -11.65
C PRO A 11 -11.55 -1.55 -11.01
N PRO A 12 -10.79 -0.55 -11.57
CA PRO A 12 -9.55 -0.12 -10.92
C PRO A 12 -9.78 0.49 -9.55
N PHE A 13 -10.88 1.23 -9.32
CA PHE A 13 -11.18 1.80 -8.00
C PHE A 13 -11.37 0.73 -6.93
N ILE A 14 -12.10 -0.34 -7.22
CA ILE A 14 -12.31 -1.47 -6.30
C ILE A 14 -10.96 -2.14 -5.99
N LEU A 15 -10.14 -2.38 -7.01
CA LEU A 15 -8.81 -2.97 -6.83
C LEU A 15 -7.91 -2.08 -5.98
N TYR A 16 -7.93 -0.76 -6.17
CA TYR A 16 -7.17 0.18 -5.33
C TYR A 16 -7.67 0.18 -3.88
N SER A 17 -9.00 0.13 -3.66
CA SER A 17 -9.56 0.09 -2.32
C SER A 17 -9.18 -1.19 -1.57
N LEU A 18 -9.25 -2.35 -2.23
CA LEU A 18 -8.83 -3.62 -1.66
C LEU A 18 -7.32 -3.66 -1.41
N SER A 19 -6.54 -3.10 -2.32
CA SER A 19 -5.09 -2.97 -2.17
C SER A 19 -4.71 -2.07 -1.00
N TYR A 20 -5.48 -1.00 -0.78
CA TYR A 20 -5.34 -0.14 0.40
C TYR A 20 -5.54 -0.93 1.69
N LEU A 21 -6.60 -1.74 1.78
CA LEU A 21 -6.86 -2.59 2.94
C LEU A 21 -5.73 -3.59 3.18
N LEU A 22 -5.18 -4.18 2.12
CA LEU A 22 -4.06 -5.11 2.24
C LEU A 22 -2.79 -4.41 2.76
N LEU A 23 -2.48 -3.20 2.28
CA LEU A 23 -1.36 -2.40 2.78
C LEU A 23 -1.59 -1.91 4.21
N TRP A 24 -2.82 -1.65 4.60
CA TRP A 24 -3.17 -1.35 5.99
C TRP A 24 -2.77 -2.50 6.91
N GLU A 25 -3.06 -3.75 6.53
CA GLU A 25 -2.63 -4.92 7.31
C GLU A 25 -1.09 -5.00 7.46
N TRP A 26 -0.32 -4.48 6.51
CA TRP A 26 1.14 -4.39 6.63
C TRP A 26 1.60 -3.32 7.64
N LEU A 27 0.85 -2.23 7.77
CA LEU A 27 1.20 -1.14 8.68
C LEU A 27 0.82 -1.42 10.12
N LEU A 28 -0.24 -2.20 10.36
CA LEU A 28 -0.72 -2.51 11.72
C LEU A 28 0.34 -3.17 12.62
N PRO A 29 1.10 -4.20 12.19
CA PRO A 29 2.17 -4.76 12.99
C PRO A 29 3.26 -3.75 13.31
N LEU A 30 3.64 -2.91 12.34
CA LEU A 30 4.68 -1.90 12.52
C LEU A 30 4.28 -0.84 13.55
N GLN A 31 2.99 -0.52 13.63
CA GLN A 31 2.45 0.35 14.68
C GLN A 31 2.47 -0.34 16.05
N LYS A 32 2.02 -1.61 16.13
CA LYS A 32 2.00 -2.37 17.37
C LYS A 32 3.39 -2.60 17.97
N LEU A 33 4.42 -2.63 17.12
CA LEU A 33 5.82 -2.78 17.50
C LEU A 33 6.51 -1.43 17.78
N ASP A 34 5.76 -0.32 17.82
CA ASP A 34 6.27 1.05 18.00
C ASP A 34 7.33 1.47 16.97
N LEU A 35 7.38 0.79 15.81
CA LEU A 35 8.28 1.12 14.71
C LEU A 35 7.81 2.34 13.92
N ILE A 36 6.53 2.69 14.02
CA ILE A 36 5.87 3.82 13.37
C ILE A 36 5.16 4.67 14.42
N ARG A 37 5.56 5.94 14.54
CA ARG A 37 4.99 6.87 15.52
C ARG A 37 3.54 7.25 15.20
N ASP A 38 3.24 7.54 13.95
CA ASP A 38 1.91 7.97 13.50
C ASP A 38 1.49 7.24 12.21
N ILE A 39 0.68 6.20 12.38
CA ILE A 39 0.17 5.40 11.26
C ILE A 39 -0.68 6.23 10.29
N ASN A 40 -1.37 7.29 10.78
CA ASN A 40 -2.30 8.06 9.95
C ASN A 40 -1.56 8.79 8.83
N VAL A 41 -0.33 9.25 9.08
CA VAL A 41 0.52 9.88 8.05
C VAL A 41 0.81 8.91 6.90
N PHE A 42 1.14 7.67 7.23
CA PHE A 42 1.43 6.64 6.22
C PHE A 42 0.16 6.19 5.48
N LEU A 43 -0.95 6.03 6.19
CA LEU A 43 -2.24 5.72 5.56
C LEU A 43 -2.69 6.84 4.61
N PHE A 44 -2.55 8.09 5.02
CA PHE A 44 -2.86 9.24 4.18
C PHE A 44 -1.94 9.30 2.95
N TYR A 45 -0.66 8.98 3.12
CA TYR A 45 0.30 8.87 2.03
C TYR A 45 -0.08 7.80 1.01
N ILE A 46 -0.55 6.63 1.48
CA ILE A 46 -1.03 5.55 0.60
C ILE A 46 -2.24 6.01 -0.21
N VAL A 47 -3.25 6.61 0.44
CA VAL A 47 -4.45 7.14 -0.25
C VAL A 47 -4.04 8.18 -1.29
N PHE A 48 -3.18 9.13 -0.91
CA PHE A 48 -2.69 10.17 -1.82
C PHE A 48 -2.00 9.55 -3.05
N THR A 49 -1.12 8.58 -2.85
CA THR A 49 -0.41 7.91 -3.95
C THR A 49 -1.36 7.16 -4.87
N PHE A 50 -2.40 6.49 -4.33
CA PHE A 50 -3.42 5.85 -5.16
C PHE A 50 -4.21 6.87 -5.97
N VAL A 51 -4.59 7.99 -5.38
CA VAL A 51 -5.27 9.07 -6.10
C VAL A 51 -4.40 9.58 -7.25
N VAL A 52 -3.11 9.86 -7.02
CA VAL A 52 -2.17 10.28 -8.07
C VAL A 52 -2.04 9.22 -9.17
N ASN A 53 -2.09 7.92 -8.81
CA ASN A 53 -2.00 6.84 -9.79
C ASN A 53 -3.25 6.66 -10.65
N ILE A 54 -4.43 7.03 -10.16
CA ILE A 54 -5.69 7.01 -10.93
C ILE A 54 -5.63 8.02 -12.08
N PHE A 55 -4.93 9.15 -11.89
CA PHE A 55 -4.77 10.13 -12.95
C PHE A 55 -3.75 9.66 -13.99
N SER A 56 -4.11 9.80 -15.28
CA SER A 56 -3.23 9.47 -16.41
C SER A 56 -2.16 10.54 -16.64
N ILE A 57 -1.38 10.85 -15.60
CA ILE A 57 -0.30 11.84 -15.63
C ILE A 57 0.99 11.15 -16.10
N ARG A 58 1.87 11.88 -16.81
CA ARG A 58 3.18 11.37 -17.21
C ARG A 58 4.00 10.97 -15.96
N PHE A 59 4.76 9.89 -16.05
CA PHE A 59 5.54 9.32 -14.96
C PHE A 59 6.43 10.34 -14.20
N ILE A 60 7.08 11.23 -14.94
CA ILE A 60 7.93 12.29 -14.37
C ILE A 60 7.14 13.21 -13.42
N TRP A 61 5.92 13.61 -13.79
CA TRP A 61 5.07 14.42 -12.93
C TRP A 61 4.60 13.66 -11.68
N LYS A 62 4.38 12.36 -11.79
CA LYS A 62 4.05 11.51 -10.62
C LYS A 62 5.21 11.52 -9.62
N ILE A 63 6.45 11.37 -10.08
CA ILE A 63 7.64 11.45 -9.23
C ILE A 63 7.73 12.81 -8.55
N LEU A 64 7.57 13.90 -9.29
CA LEU A 64 7.64 15.26 -8.73
C LEU A 64 6.56 15.49 -7.66
N ILE A 65 5.32 15.10 -7.92
CA ILE A 65 4.21 15.22 -6.96
C ILE A 65 4.51 14.42 -5.69
N GLN A 66 5.02 13.19 -5.82
CA GLN A 66 5.40 12.35 -4.68
C GLN A 66 6.55 12.97 -3.89
N PHE A 67 7.56 13.47 -4.57
CA PHE A 67 8.69 14.14 -3.92
C PHE A 67 8.24 15.35 -3.11
N VAL A 68 7.41 16.22 -3.70
CA VAL A 68 6.84 17.38 -3.00
C VAL A 68 6.03 16.94 -1.78
N PHE A 69 5.24 15.88 -1.92
CA PHE A 69 4.40 15.41 -0.83
C PHE A 69 5.22 14.80 0.31
N ILE A 70 6.25 14.00 0.01
CA ILE A 70 7.20 13.49 1.01
C ILE A 70 7.90 14.66 1.72
N SER A 71 8.34 15.68 0.96
CA SER A 71 8.97 16.88 1.52
C SER A 71 8.04 17.62 2.49
N LEU A 72 6.76 17.74 2.15
CA LEU A 72 5.75 18.34 3.05
C LEU A 72 5.57 17.53 4.33
N ILE A 73 5.48 16.20 4.24
CA ILE A 73 5.36 15.33 5.42
C ILE A 73 6.59 15.48 6.34
N LEU A 74 7.79 15.47 5.77
CA LEU A 74 9.02 15.60 6.55
C LEU A 74 9.13 16.98 7.20
N THR A 75 8.80 18.04 6.46
CA THR A 75 8.85 19.40 6.99
C THR A 75 7.85 19.61 8.13
N TYR A 76 6.61 19.13 7.94
CA TYR A 76 5.58 19.24 8.96
C TYR A 76 5.90 18.40 10.21
N GLY A 77 6.48 17.22 10.03
CA GLY A 77 6.75 16.29 11.14
C GLY A 77 8.04 16.56 11.91
N TYR A 78 9.09 17.09 11.27
CA TYR A 78 10.44 17.16 11.83
C TYR A 78 11.10 18.53 11.74
N TYR A 79 10.67 19.38 10.81
CA TYR A 79 11.24 20.71 10.58
C TYR A 79 10.16 21.79 10.76
N SER A 80 10.52 23.05 10.65
CA SER A 80 9.55 24.14 10.72
C SER A 80 8.98 24.48 9.34
N VAL A 81 7.75 25.01 9.29
CA VAL A 81 7.14 25.48 8.04
C VAL A 81 7.97 26.60 7.40
N GLU A 82 8.63 27.42 8.21
CA GLU A 82 9.54 28.47 7.73
C GLU A 82 10.75 27.88 7.00
N SER A 83 11.25 26.73 7.43
CA SER A 83 12.37 26.04 6.77
C SER A 83 11.98 25.50 5.41
N PHE A 84 10.71 25.15 5.19
CA PHE A 84 10.20 24.75 3.88
C PHE A 84 10.24 25.91 2.87
N LEU A 85 9.79 27.11 3.30
CA LEU A 85 9.75 28.30 2.45
C LEU A 85 11.15 28.82 2.10
N THR A 86 12.10 28.71 3.04
CA THR A 86 13.49 29.13 2.83
C THR A 86 14.36 28.07 2.14
N GLY A 87 13.86 26.83 2.04
CA GLY A 87 14.64 25.71 1.51
C GLY A 87 15.70 25.16 2.46
N SER A 88 15.83 25.69 3.68
CA SER A 88 16.83 25.26 4.68
C SER A 88 16.60 23.84 5.19
N TRP A 89 15.37 23.32 5.09
CA TRP A 89 15.05 21.92 5.42
C TRP A 89 15.85 20.92 4.59
N LEU A 90 16.25 21.28 3.34
CA LEU A 90 17.07 20.40 2.50
C LEU A 90 18.46 20.19 3.08
N VAL A 91 19.05 21.24 3.66
CA VAL A 91 20.36 21.15 4.30
C VAL A 91 20.26 20.30 5.57
N LEU A 92 19.26 20.56 6.41
CA LEU A 92 19.01 19.80 7.63
C LEU A 92 18.74 18.32 7.32
N PHE A 93 17.91 18.04 6.32
CA PHE A 93 17.62 16.67 5.90
C PHE A 93 18.86 15.98 5.30
N TRP A 94 19.72 16.72 4.62
CA TRP A 94 20.97 16.18 4.11
C TRP A 94 21.91 15.77 5.24
N GLU A 95 22.05 16.59 6.29
CA GLU A 95 22.81 16.27 7.50
C GLU A 95 22.24 15.05 8.22
N ASP A 96 20.91 15.00 8.41
CA ASP A 96 20.20 13.85 8.98
C ASP A 96 20.42 12.58 8.13
N SER A 97 20.45 12.71 6.81
CA SER A 97 20.68 11.59 5.90
C SER A 97 22.09 11.03 6.01
N LEU A 98 23.08 11.89 6.09
CA LEU A 98 24.49 11.47 6.29
C LEU A 98 24.68 10.77 7.63
N THR A 99 24.12 11.35 8.71
CA THR A 99 24.17 10.74 10.04
C THR A 99 23.41 9.42 10.09
N GLY A 100 22.24 9.33 9.42
CA GLY A 100 21.45 8.12 9.31
C GLY A 100 22.18 6.99 8.58
N ILE A 101 22.79 7.28 7.43
CA ILE A 101 23.59 6.31 6.68
C ILE A 101 24.79 5.83 7.52
N ALA A 102 25.51 6.74 8.19
CA ALA A 102 26.62 6.38 9.05
C ALA A 102 26.20 5.51 10.24
N ALA A 103 25.05 5.85 10.88
CA ALA A 103 24.49 5.08 11.99
C ALA A 103 24.09 3.66 11.56
N VAL A 104 23.43 3.52 10.40
CA VAL A 104 23.07 2.20 9.84
C VAL A 104 24.32 1.39 9.52
N TRP A 105 25.34 2.00 8.91
CA TRP A 105 26.58 1.32 8.59
C TRP A 105 27.32 0.79 9.82
N ASN A 106 27.29 1.58 10.91
CA ASN A 106 27.89 1.22 12.18
C ASN A 106 26.99 0.37 13.08
N GLN A 107 25.82 -0.07 12.60
CA GLN A 107 24.82 -0.86 13.34
C GLN A 107 24.28 -0.15 14.60
N GLN A 108 24.32 1.17 14.63
CA GLN A 108 23.84 2.02 15.73
C GLN A 108 22.40 2.44 15.48
N TRP A 109 21.47 1.50 15.55
CA TRP A 109 20.05 1.71 15.18
C TRP A 109 19.37 2.82 15.99
N VAL A 110 19.75 3.01 17.24
CA VAL A 110 19.20 4.06 18.13
C VAL A 110 19.65 5.47 17.72
N ALA A 111 20.78 5.58 17.02
CA ALA A 111 21.31 6.84 16.55
C ALA A 111 20.77 7.30 15.19
N VAL A 112 19.89 6.50 14.56
CA VAL A 112 19.27 6.84 13.28
C VAL A 112 18.26 7.97 13.47
N PRO A 113 18.40 9.13 12.76
CA PRO A 113 17.44 10.22 12.84
C PRO A 113 16.05 9.80 12.39
N ASN A 114 15.02 10.19 13.12
CA ASN A 114 13.63 9.84 12.80
C ASN A 114 13.17 10.40 11.44
N SER A 115 13.68 11.57 11.04
CA SER A 115 13.42 12.18 9.72
C SER A 115 13.92 11.29 8.59
N PHE A 116 15.16 10.77 8.71
CA PHE A 116 15.74 9.85 7.75
C PHE A 116 15.00 8.52 7.69
N ALA A 117 14.69 7.92 8.85
CA ALA A 117 13.93 6.67 8.93
C ALA A 117 12.54 6.81 8.29
N THR A 118 11.83 7.91 8.57
CA THR A 118 10.51 8.20 7.98
C THR A 118 10.60 8.41 6.49
N ALA A 119 11.59 9.17 6.00
CA ALA A 119 11.79 9.37 4.56
C ALA A 119 12.07 8.04 3.84
N PHE A 120 12.94 7.22 4.40
CA PHE A 120 13.26 5.90 3.85
C PHE A 120 12.02 5.01 3.78
N PHE A 121 11.21 5.01 4.85
CA PHE A 121 9.97 4.22 4.89
C PHE A 121 8.91 4.71 3.90
N LEU A 122 8.76 6.03 3.72
CA LEU A 122 7.87 6.60 2.70
C LEU A 122 8.32 6.25 1.28
N LEU A 123 9.64 6.27 1.00
CA LEU A 123 10.19 5.82 -0.29
C LEU A 123 9.98 4.33 -0.53
N LEU A 124 10.11 3.51 0.52
CA LEU A 124 9.83 2.08 0.45
C LEU A 124 8.35 1.84 0.15
N LEU A 125 7.44 2.50 0.86
CA LEU A 125 6.01 2.44 0.59
C LEU A 125 5.69 2.87 -0.85
N TRP A 126 6.29 3.95 -1.33
CA TRP A 126 6.11 4.39 -2.72
C TRP A 126 6.53 3.30 -3.71
N SER A 127 7.68 2.67 -3.49
CA SER A 127 8.18 1.56 -4.32
C SER A 127 7.21 0.38 -4.32
N ILE A 128 6.69 0.00 -3.14
CA ILE A 128 5.69 -1.06 -3.01
C ILE A 128 4.41 -0.71 -3.79
N MET A 129 3.92 0.53 -3.68
CA MET A 129 2.72 0.97 -4.36
C MET A 129 2.91 1.09 -5.88
N TYR A 130 4.12 1.43 -6.33
CA TYR A 130 4.48 1.37 -7.74
C TYR A 130 4.45 -0.07 -8.27
N LEU A 131 5.02 -1.03 -7.53
CA LEU A 131 4.94 -2.45 -7.85
C LEU A 131 3.51 -2.96 -7.86
N PHE A 132 2.68 -2.50 -6.93
CA PHE A 132 1.25 -2.79 -6.90
C PHE A 132 0.56 -2.36 -8.19
N ASN A 133 0.79 -1.11 -8.60
CA ASN A 133 0.20 -0.60 -9.83
C ASN A 133 0.63 -1.41 -11.06
N VAL A 134 1.91 -1.75 -11.16
CA VAL A 134 2.43 -2.54 -12.28
C VAL A 134 1.88 -3.97 -12.26
N TRP A 135 1.86 -4.63 -11.12
CA TRP A 135 1.48 -6.05 -11.07
C TRP A 135 -0.02 -6.27 -11.08
N ILE A 136 -0.77 -5.49 -10.30
CA ILE A 136 -2.22 -5.67 -10.19
C ILE A 136 -2.93 -5.02 -11.36
N ILE A 137 -2.66 -3.75 -11.64
CA ILE A 137 -3.41 -2.99 -12.64
C ILE A 137 -2.96 -3.33 -14.06
N GLN A 138 -1.63 -3.38 -14.31
CA GLN A 138 -1.10 -3.60 -15.67
C GLN A 138 -1.00 -5.09 -16.01
N ARG A 139 -0.45 -5.93 -15.12
CA ARG A 139 -0.25 -7.37 -15.36
C ARG A 139 -1.40 -8.24 -14.90
N LYS A 140 -2.35 -7.68 -14.15
CA LYS A 140 -3.51 -8.41 -13.59
C LYS A 140 -3.10 -9.69 -12.85
N SER A 141 -2.03 -9.61 -12.06
CA SER A 141 -1.49 -10.73 -11.27
C SER A 141 -1.18 -10.26 -9.85
N LEU A 142 -1.76 -10.93 -8.87
CA LEU A 142 -1.56 -10.62 -7.44
C LEU A 142 -0.70 -11.68 -6.73
N PHE A 143 -0.51 -12.85 -7.32
CA PHE A 143 -0.01 -14.04 -6.64
C PHE A 143 1.29 -13.79 -5.85
N PHE A 144 2.26 -13.12 -6.48
CA PHE A 144 3.53 -12.82 -5.83
C PHE A 144 3.36 -11.89 -4.63
N PHE A 145 2.52 -10.86 -4.78
CA PHE A 145 2.27 -9.92 -3.69
C PHE A 145 1.51 -10.57 -2.53
N PHE A 146 0.57 -11.45 -2.83
CA PHE A 146 -0.17 -12.21 -1.83
C PHE A 146 0.76 -13.10 -0.99
N ILE A 147 1.65 -13.87 -1.64
CA ILE A 147 2.62 -14.69 -0.94
C ILE A 147 3.57 -13.81 -0.10
N SER A 148 4.07 -12.71 -0.66
CA SER A 148 4.94 -11.78 0.07
C SER A 148 4.25 -11.20 1.31
N SER A 149 2.94 -10.93 1.24
CA SER A 149 2.17 -10.42 2.38
C SER A 149 2.06 -11.45 3.50
N ILE A 150 1.75 -12.70 3.17
CA ILE A 150 1.71 -13.79 4.16
C ILE A 150 3.08 -14.00 4.79
N LEU A 151 4.12 -14.06 3.94
CA LEU A 151 5.49 -14.24 4.41
C LEU A 151 5.95 -13.10 5.33
N PHE A 152 5.62 -11.87 5.01
CA PHE A 152 5.94 -10.70 5.83
C PHE A 152 5.33 -10.81 7.23
N ILE A 153 4.03 -11.13 7.33
CA ILE A 153 3.37 -11.28 8.64
C ILE A 153 3.91 -12.51 9.39
N ALA A 154 4.14 -13.63 8.71
CA ALA A 154 4.70 -14.83 9.33
C ALA A 154 6.11 -14.60 9.89
N ILE A 155 6.95 -13.81 9.21
CA ILE A 155 8.27 -13.41 9.72
C ILE A 155 8.10 -12.54 10.97
N LEU A 156 7.20 -11.55 10.95
CA LEU A 156 6.97 -10.70 12.12
C LEU A 156 6.44 -11.51 13.31
N ASP A 157 5.50 -12.41 13.09
CA ASP A 157 4.97 -13.30 14.12
C ASP A 157 6.06 -14.19 14.72
N THR A 158 6.97 -14.74 13.92
CA THR A 158 8.04 -15.63 14.35
C THR A 158 9.14 -14.91 15.13
N PHE A 159 9.53 -13.70 14.70
CA PHE A 159 10.72 -13.01 15.21
C PHE A 159 10.42 -11.82 16.13
N THR A 160 9.15 -11.47 16.35
CA THR A 160 8.73 -10.34 17.19
C THR A 160 7.62 -10.76 18.14
N PRO A 161 7.29 -9.98 19.16
CA PRO A 161 6.14 -10.25 20.05
C PRO A 161 4.78 -9.92 19.40
N TYR A 162 4.72 -9.80 18.07
CA TYR A 162 3.48 -9.54 17.33
C TYR A 162 2.71 -10.84 17.12
N ASP A 163 1.45 -10.89 17.56
CA ASP A 163 0.52 -11.97 17.25
C ASP A 163 -0.09 -11.75 15.85
N GLY A 164 0.30 -12.58 14.91
CA GLY A 164 -0.03 -12.49 13.49
C GLY A 164 -1.26 -13.29 13.05
N ASP A 165 -1.82 -14.17 13.88
CA ASP A 165 -2.86 -15.11 13.50
C ASP A 165 -4.05 -14.45 12.79
N MET A 166 -4.65 -13.45 13.42
CA MET A 166 -5.77 -12.72 12.83
C MET A 166 -5.38 -11.89 11.60
N ALA A 167 -4.13 -11.40 11.53
CA ALA A 167 -3.65 -10.66 10.36
C ALA A 167 -3.48 -11.60 9.15
N ILE A 168 -2.97 -12.81 9.35
CA ILE A 168 -2.84 -13.82 8.30
C ILE A 168 -4.21 -14.17 7.72
N ILE A 169 -5.22 -14.39 8.57
CA ILE A 169 -6.59 -14.69 8.14
C ILE A 169 -7.15 -13.53 7.29
N ARG A 170 -7.01 -12.27 7.76
CA ARG A 170 -7.50 -11.10 7.02
C ARG A 170 -6.78 -10.93 5.67
N ILE A 171 -5.47 -11.09 5.63
CA ILE A 171 -4.68 -11.03 4.39
C ILE A 171 -5.12 -12.15 3.43
N PHE A 172 -5.37 -13.35 3.95
CA PHE A 172 -5.82 -14.47 3.13
C PHE A 172 -7.18 -14.18 2.50
N VAL A 173 -8.15 -13.71 3.28
CA VAL A 173 -9.48 -13.34 2.81
C VAL A 173 -9.40 -12.21 1.77
N LEU A 174 -8.66 -11.14 2.07
CA LEU A 174 -8.46 -10.00 1.16
C LEU A 174 -7.77 -10.45 -0.14
N GLY A 175 -6.73 -11.26 -0.03
CA GLY A 175 -5.98 -11.77 -1.18
C GLY A 175 -6.83 -12.62 -2.11
N LEU A 176 -7.63 -13.56 -1.55
CA LEU A 176 -8.57 -14.36 -2.34
C LEU A 176 -9.62 -13.48 -3.03
N PHE A 177 -10.13 -12.46 -2.32
CA PHE A 177 -11.11 -11.55 -2.89
C PHE A 177 -10.52 -10.73 -4.05
N ILE A 178 -9.31 -10.19 -3.89
CA ILE A 178 -8.61 -9.46 -4.96
C ILE A 178 -8.32 -10.40 -6.15
N MET A 179 -7.88 -11.63 -5.89
CA MET A 179 -7.62 -12.63 -6.95
C MET A 179 -8.88 -12.96 -7.73
N GLY A 180 -10.01 -13.13 -7.04
CA GLY A 180 -11.32 -13.34 -7.66
C GLY A 180 -11.74 -12.16 -8.55
N CYS A 181 -11.61 -10.93 -8.06
CA CYS A 181 -11.89 -9.72 -8.83
C CYS A 181 -10.97 -9.60 -10.07
N LEU A 182 -9.66 -9.90 -9.91
CA LEU A 182 -8.71 -9.86 -11.03
C LEU A 182 -9.01 -10.93 -12.08
N HIS A 183 -9.41 -12.13 -11.65
CA HIS A 183 -9.80 -13.20 -12.57
C HIS A 183 -11.01 -12.81 -13.38
N PHE A 184 -12.04 -12.26 -12.72
CA PHE A 184 -13.23 -11.77 -13.39
C PHE A 184 -12.92 -10.63 -14.38
N TYR A 185 -12.08 -9.69 -13.95
CA TYR A 185 -11.64 -8.58 -14.81
C TYR A 185 -10.85 -9.06 -16.03
N ARG A 186 -10.02 -10.09 -15.87
CA ARG A 186 -9.27 -10.70 -16.96
C ARG A 186 -10.18 -11.41 -17.96
N LEU A 187 -11.21 -12.13 -17.48
CA LEU A 187 -12.21 -12.78 -18.35
C LEU A 187 -13.00 -11.74 -19.17
N SER A 188 -13.50 -10.69 -18.52
CA SER A 188 -14.22 -9.60 -19.20
C SER A 188 -13.40 -8.93 -20.29
N ASP A 189 -12.08 -8.79 -20.09
CA ASP A 189 -11.17 -8.20 -21.08
C ASP A 189 -10.96 -9.12 -22.30
N ILE A 190 -10.88 -10.44 -22.07
CA ILE A 190 -10.70 -11.43 -23.13
C ILE A 190 -11.97 -11.58 -23.98
N GLU A 191 -13.13 -11.57 -23.35
CA GLU A 191 -14.42 -11.76 -24.02
C GLU A 191 -15.02 -10.46 -24.57
N HIS A 192 -14.35 -9.30 -24.37
CA HIS A 192 -14.83 -7.97 -24.79
C HIS A 192 -16.23 -7.62 -24.28
N ILE A 193 -16.64 -8.19 -23.14
CA ILE A 193 -17.95 -7.95 -22.55
C ILE A 193 -17.92 -6.61 -21.80
N VAL A 194 -18.92 -5.76 -22.06
CA VAL A 194 -19.12 -4.53 -21.28
C VAL A 194 -19.68 -4.93 -19.93
N MET A 195 -18.85 -4.77 -18.88
CA MET A 195 -19.17 -5.13 -17.52
C MET A 195 -20.27 -4.22 -16.96
N GLU A 196 -21.42 -4.78 -16.61
CA GLU A 196 -22.44 -4.11 -15.84
C GLU A 196 -22.22 -4.35 -14.33
N TRP A 197 -22.68 -3.39 -13.53
CA TRP A 197 -22.61 -3.50 -12.06
C TRP A 197 -23.33 -4.73 -11.50
N LYS A 198 -24.39 -5.16 -12.19
CA LYS A 198 -25.15 -6.38 -11.86
C LYS A 198 -24.34 -7.66 -12.06
N ASP A 199 -23.47 -7.70 -13.04
CA ASP A 199 -22.63 -8.87 -13.34
C ASP A 199 -21.52 -8.99 -12.30
N LEU A 200 -20.96 -7.87 -11.87
CA LEU A 200 -20.00 -7.84 -10.77
C LEU A 200 -20.64 -8.39 -9.48
N LEU A 201 -21.85 -7.96 -9.12
CA LEU A 201 -22.55 -8.44 -7.93
C LEU A 201 -22.86 -9.94 -7.99
N ARG A 202 -23.26 -10.45 -9.16
CA ARG A 202 -23.50 -11.88 -9.37
C ARG A 202 -22.24 -12.74 -9.18
N TRP A 203 -21.07 -12.19 -9.47
CA TRP A 203 -19.78 -12.87 -9.29
C TRP A 203 -19.24 -12.73 -7.87
N VAL A 204 -19.38 -11.55 -7.28
CA VAL A 204 -18.90 -11.26 -5.93
C VAL A 204 -19.67 -12.06 -4.88
N LEU A 205 -20.97 -12.25 -5.04
CA LEU A 205 -21.81 -12.95 -4.06
C LEU A 205 -21.37 -14.41 -3.81
N PRO A 206 -21.17 -15.27 -4.83
CA PRO A 206 -20.64 -16.63 -4.64
C PRO A 206 -19.20 -16.62 -4.10
N LEU A 207 -18.36 -15.67 -4.52
CA LEU A 207 -16.99 -15.54 -4.04
C LEU A 207 -16.96 -15.26 -2.54
N VAL A 208 -17.77 -14.30 -2.07
CA VAL A 208 -17.91 -14.00 -0.64
C VAL A 208 -18.43 -15.22 0.14
N GLY A 209 -19.40 -15.93 -0.42
CA GLY A 209 -19.92 -17.17 0.16
C GLY A 209 -18.85 -18.26 0.32
N MET A 210 -18.02 -18.48 -0.69
CA MET A 210 -16.91 -19.45 -0.64
C MET A 210 -15.83 -19.03 0.37
N ILE A 211 -15.47 -17.76 0.40
CA ILE A 211 -14.47 -17.23 1.35
C ILE A 211 -14.99 -17.35 2.79
N ALA A 212 -16.25 -16.97 3.04
CA ALA A 212 -16.86 -17.08 4.36
C ALA A 212 -16.92 -18.54 4.81
N PHE A 213 -17.32 -19.45 3.93
CA PHE A 213 -17.34 -20.88 4.21
C PHE A 213 -15.95 -21.44 4.56
N SER A 214 -14.92 -21.07 3.77
CA SER A 214 -13.54 -21.47 4.05
C SER A 214 -13.01 -20.92 5.37
N ALA A 215 -13.34 -19.65 5.69
CA ALA A 215 -12.94 -19.03 6.95
C ALA A 215 -13.62 -19.71 8.17
N ILE A 216 -14.90 -20.07 8.05
CA ILE A 216 -15.63 -20.80 9.11
C ILE A 216 -15.01 -22.18 9.35
N ILE A 217 -14.68 -22.92 8.29
CA ILE A 217 -13.99 -24.22 8.44
C ILE A 217 -12.63 -24.04 9.11
N GLY A 218 -11.85 -23.04 8.70
CA GLY A 218 -10.55 -22.78 9.31
C GLY A 218 -10.58 -22.34 10.77
N LEU A 219 -11.69 -21.75 11.23
CA LEU A 219 -11.91 -21.39 12.64
C LEU A 219 -12.43 -22.56 13.49
N LEU A 220 -12.98 -23.60 12.86
CA LEU A 220 -13.51 -24.80 13.53
C LEU A 220 -12.49 -25.95 13.60
N ALA A 221 -11.41 -25.86 12.81
CA ALA A 221 -10.32 -26.85 12.76
C ALA A 221 -9.22 -26.54 13.78
#